data_6faafe10ab05d01c93900ce61a8a3085
#
_entry.id   6faafe10ab05d01c93900ce61a8a3085
#
_cell.length_a   1.000
_cell.length_b   1.000
_cell.length_c   1.000
_cell.angle_alpha   90.00
_cell.angle_beta   90.00
_cell.angle_gamma   90.00
#
_symmetry.space_group_name_H-M   'P 1'
#
loop_
_entity.id
_entity.type
_entity.pdbx_description
1 polymer ?
#
loop_
_entity_poly.entity_id
_entity_poly.type
_entity_poly.pdbx_seq_one_letter_code
_entity_poly.pdbx_strand_id
1 'polypeptide(L)'
;KGDLRRSRAAAVNIVPNSTGAAKAIGLVIPELNGKLIGSAQRVPVPTGSTTILTAVVKKANVTKEEINAAMKAAQTESFGYNEDEIVSSDIVGMRYGSLFDATQTMVSHIADDLYEVQVVSWYDNENSYTSQMVRTIKYFSELA
;
A
#
# COMPACT_ATOMS: atom_id res chain seq x y z
N LYS A 1 20.78 -24.12 5.78
CA LYS A 1 21.43 -22.78 6.00
C LYS A 1 20.35 -21.73 5.85
N GLY A 2 19.83 -21.20 6.97
CA GLY A 2 18.77 -20.23 6.96
C GLY A 2 19.25 -18.82 6.70
N ASP A 3 18.34 -17.94 6.32
CA ASP A 3 18.54 -16.49 6.31
C ASP A 3 18.80 -16.04 7.77
N LEU A 4 19.96 -15.46 8.03
CA LEU A 4 20.40 -15.06 9.39
C LEU A 4 19.47 -14.02 10.01
N ARG A 5 18.83 -13.15 9.22
CA ARG A 5 17.86 -12.16 9.69
C ARG A 5 16.53 -12.82 10.05
N ARG A 6 16.02 -13.71 9.18
CA ARG A 6 14.73 -14.40 9.39
C ARG A 6 14.79 -15.46 10.47
N SER A 7 15.99 -15.89 10.88
CA SER A 7 16.21 -16.81 11.98
C SER A 7 16.11 -16.15 13.37
N ARG A 8 15.90 -14.83 13.43
CA ARG A 8 15.75 -14.08 14.68
C ARG A 8 14.30 -14.07 15.15
N ALA A 9 14.10 -13.84 16.45
CA ALA A 9 12.76 -13.83 17.07
C ALA A 9 11.91 -12.66 16.52
N ALA A 10 10.85 -12.98 15.78
CA ALA A 10 10.00 -11.98 15.12
C ALA A 10 9.21 -11.10 16.11
N ALA A 11 8.90 -11.61 17.28
CA ALA A 11 8.11 -10.90 18.30
C ALA A 11 8.86 -9.72 18.96
N VAL A 12 10.18 -9.60 18.75
CA VAL A 12 11.03 -8.59 19.41
C VAL A 12 12.00 -7.90 18.45
N ASN A 13 11.86 -8.11 17.15
CA ASN A 13 12.78 -7.56 16.15
C ASN A 13 12.05 -6.93 14.98
N ILE A 14 12.65 -5.87 14.44
CA ILE A 14 12.36 -5.38 13.08
C ILE A 14 13.31 -6.13 12.15
N VAL A 15 12.77 -6.88 11.19
CA VAL A 15 13.55 -7.72 10.28
C VAL A 15 13.45 -7.19 8.85
N PRO A 16 14.52 -6.56 8.31
CA PRO A 16 14.53 -6.12 6.91
C PRO A 16 14.46 -7.31 5.95
N ASN A 17 13.65 -7.18 4.92
CA ASN A 17 13.45 -8.18 3.88
C ASN A 17 13.41 -7.54 2.49
N SER A 18 13.76 -8.32 1.49
CA SER A 18 13.40 -7.99 0.11
C SER A 18 11.90 -8.23 -0.13
N THR A 19 11.35 -7.56 -1.11
CA THR A 19 9.99 -7.79 -1.59
C THR A 19 9.96 -7.88 -3.12
N GLY A 20 9.11 -8.74 -3.65
CA GLY A 20 8.82 -8.81 -5.08
C GLY A 20 7.72 -7.85 -5.54
N ALA A 21 7.11 -7.09 -4.63
CA ALA A 21 5.95 -6.24 -4.93
C ALA A 21 6.23 -5.20 -6.03
N ALA A 22 7.36 -4.50 -5.97
CA ALA A 22 7.73 -3.51 -6.99
C ALA A 22 7.83 -4.12 -8.38
N LYS A 23 8.35 -5.35 -8.49
CA LYS A 23 8.43 -6.08 -9.76
C LYS A 23 7.05 -6.55 -10.23
N ALA A 24 6.21 -6.99 -9.31
CA ALA A 24 4.86 -7.44 -9.62
C ALA A 24 3.97 -6.30 -10.13
N ILE A 25 4.12 -5.08 -9.58
CA ILE A 25 3.39 -3.89 -10.05
C ILE A 25 3.68 -3.62 -11.54
N GLY A 26 4.93 -3.77 -11.98
CA GLY A 26 5.31 -3.60 -13.38
C GLY A 26 4.66 -4.60 -14.35
N LEU A 27 4.13 -5.74 -13.86
CA LEU A 27 3.35 -6.69 -14.67
C LEU A 27 1.90 -6.22 -14.87
N VAL A 28 1.36 -5.49 -13.90
CA VAL A 28 -0.03 -4.99 -13.92
C VAL A 28 -0.10 -3.60 -14.55
N ILE A 29 0.90 -2.77 -14.29
CA ILE A 29 1.03 -1.41 -14.83
C ILE A 29 2.36 -1.34 -15.60
N PRO A 30 2.37 -1.69 -16.91
CA PRO A 30 3.60 -1.80 -17.68
C PRO A 30 4.45 -0.53 -17.73
N GLU A 31 3.81 0.64 -17.65
CA GLU A 31 4.47 1.94 -17.64
C GLU A 31 5.38 2.14 -16.40
N LEU A 32 5.16 1.38 -15.33
CA LEU A 32 5.96 1.40 -14.11
C LEU A 32 7.06 0.34 -14.09
N ASN A 33 7.17 -0.49 -15.13
CA ASN A 33 8.20 -1.51 -15.19
C ASN A 33 9.61 -0.89 -15.11
N GLY A 34 10.40 -1.36 -14.15
CA GLY A 34 11.75 -0.85 -13.90
C GLY A 34 11.83 0.53 -13.20
N LYS A 35 10.70 1.17 -12.92
CA LYS A 35 10.66 2.49 -12.23
C LYS A 35 10.47 2.40 -10.73
N LEU A 36 10.18 1.23 -10.19
CA LEU A 36 9.91 1.00 -8.78
C LEU A 36 11.01 0.16 -8.14
N ILE A 37 11.41 0.57 -6.97
CA ILE A 37 12.19 -0.24 -6.03
C ILE A 37 11.38 -0.40 -4.74
N GLY A 38 11.61 -1.49 -4.01
CA GLY A 38 10.89 -1.73 -2.77
C GLY A 38 11.66 -2.61 -1.81
N SER A 39 11.42 -2.38 -0.55
CA SER A 39 11.88 -3.21 0.56
C SER A 39 10.70 -3.46 1.51
N ALA A 40 10.84 -4.44 2.37
CA ALA A 40 9.85 -4.75 3.38
C ALA A 40 10.52 -4.92 4.75
N GLN A 41 9.74 -4.71 5.80
CA GLN A 41 10.18 -4.97 7.16
C GLN A 41 9.14 -5.81 7.87
N ARG A 42 9.58 -6.89 8.50
CA ARG A 42 8.77 -7.60 9.48
C ARG A 42 8.83 -6.89 10.80
N VAL A 43 7.68 -6.65 11.40
CA VAL A 43 7.52 -5.97 12.69
C VAL A 43 6.72 -6.87 13.64
N PRO A 44 6.81 -6.66 14.97
CA PRO A 44 6.14 -7.50 15.97
C PRO A 44 4.62 -7.22 16.03
N VAL A 45 3.90 -7.50 14.95
CA VAL A 45 2.42 -7.42 14.88
C VAL A 45 1.85 -8.73 14.35
N PRO A 46 0.70 -9.20 14.83
CA PRO A 46 0.10 -10.48 14.42
C PRO A 46 -0.27 -10.50 12.93
N THR A 47 -0.93 -9.46 12.46
CA THR A 47 -1.30 -9.20 11.07
C THR A 47 -1.48 -7.71 10.86
N GLY A 48 -1.78 -7.31 9.64
CA GLY A 48 -1.86 -5.91 9.25
C GLY A 48 -0.52 -5.39 8.74
N SER A 49 -0.57 -4.70 7.63
CA SER A 49 0.59 -4.12 6.98
C SER A 49 0.28 -2.73 6.46
N THR A 50 1.32 -1.91 6.40
CA THR A 50 1.29 -0.63 5.69
C THR A 50 2.17 -0.69 4.46
N THR A 51 1.70 -0.06 3.39
CA THR A 51 2.53 0.31 2.24
C THR A 51 2.72 1.81 2.26
N ILE A 52 3.97 2.24 2.28
CA ILE A 52 4.35 3.63 2.12
C ILE A 52 4.90 3.79 0.72
N LEU A 53 4.25 4.62 -0.09
CA LEU A 53 4.72 4.97 -1.42
C LEU A 53 5.26 6.40 -1.39
N THR A 54 6.54 6.54 -1.72
CA THR A 54 7.15 7.84 -2.00
C THR A 54 7.37 7.96 -3.50
N ALA A 55 6.89 9.03 -4.10
CA ALA A 55 6.99 9.26 -5.53
C ALA A 55 7.33 10.72 -5.83
N VAL A 56 8.11 10.94 -6.89
CA VAL A 56 8.29 12.27 -7.47
C VAL A 56 7.29 12.42 -8.61
N VAL A 57 6.44 13.43 -8.50
CA VAL A 57 5.43 13.75 -9.51
C VAL A 57 5.73 15.09 -10.16
N LYS A 58 5.46 15.18 -11.45
CA LYS A 58 5.60 16.41 -12.22
C LYS A 58 4.23 17.00 -12.51
N LYS A 59 3.88 18.03 -11.76
CA LYS A 59 2.62 18.78 -11.91
C LYS A 59 2.69 20.07 -11.13
N ALA A 60 2.18 21.15 -11.69
CA ALA A 60 2.06 22.41 -10.96
C ALA A 60 1.05 22.29 -9.79
N ASN A 61 1.42 22.86 -8.64
CA ASN A 61 0.54 23.01 -7.47
C ASN A 61 -0.08 21.70 -6.95
N VAL A 62 0.76 20.67 -6.70
CA VAL A 62 0.31 19.46 -6.01
C VAL A 62 0.07 19.77 -4.54
N THR A 63 -1.12 19.41 -4.03
CA THR A 63 -1.49 19.57 -2.62
C THR A 63 -1.97 18.27 -2.01
N LYS A 64 -1.90 18.17 -0.68
CA LYS A 64 -2.46 17.06 0.10
C LYS A 64 -3.96 16.90 -0.17
N GLU A 65 -4.67 18.00 -0.18
CA GLU A 65 -6.12 18.07 -0.37
C GLU A 65 -6.52 17.51 -1.74
N GLU A 66 -5.78 17.85 -2.78
CA GLU A 66 -6.01 17.34 -4.14
C GLU A 66 -5.80 15.83 -4.21
N ILE A 67 -4.71 15.33 -3.62
CA ILE A 67 -4.42 13.89 -3.57
C ILE A 67 -5.52 13.17 -2.81
N ASN A 68 -5.87 13.65 -1.62
CA ASN A 68 -6.89 13.03 -0.79
C ASN A 68 -8.26 13.05 -1.49
N ALA A 69 -8.63 14.12 -2.16
CA ALA A 69 -9.86 14.21 -2.93
C ALA A 69 -9.90 13.20 -4.09
N ALA A 70 -8.79 13.05 -4.82
CA ALA A 70 -8.66 12.08 -5.89
C ALA A 70 -8.80 10.64 -5.38
N MET A 71 -8.15 10.31 -4.26
CA MET A 71 -8.23 8.99 -3.63
C MET A 71 -9.62 8.72 -3.05
N LYS A 72 -10.27 9.72 -2.47
CA LYS A 72 -11.66 9.62 -1.98
C LYS A 72 -12.63 9.34 -3.13
N ALA A 73 -12.46 10.00 -4.27
CA ALA A 73 -13.27 9.77 -5.46
C ALA A 73 -13.03 8.39 -6.12
N ALA A 74 -11.86 7.79 -5.90
CA ALA A 74 -11.50 6.49 -6.45
C ALA A 74 -11.97 5.29 -5.60
N GLN A 75 -12.74 5.51 -4.53
CA GLN A 75 -13.25 4.43 -3.67
C GLN A 75 -14.05 3.39 -4.45
N THR A 76 -13.84 2.14 -4.09
CA THR A 76 -14.57 0.99 -4.62
C THR A 76 -14.80 -0.04 -3.51
N GLU A 77 -15.42 -1.16 -3.82
CA GLU A 77 -15.50 -2.31 -2.90
C GLU A 77 -14.10 -2.85 -2.52
N SER A 78 -13.10 -2.63 -3.36
CA SER A 78 -11.72 -3.11 -3.17
C SER A 78 -10.75 -2.06 -2.67
N PHE A 79 -11.04 -0.79 -2.84
CA PHE A 79 -10.22 0.34 -2.43
C PHE A 79 -10.99 1.25 -1.48
N GLY A 80 -10.58 1.27 -0.22
CA GLY A 80 -11.16 2.09 0.83
C GLY A 80 -10.40 3.39 1.07
N TYR A 81 -11.06 4.31 1.74
CA TYR A 81 -10.52 5.62 2.13
C TYR A 81 -10.81 5.87 3.60
N ASN A 82 -9.81 6.33 4.35
CA ASN A 82 -9.87 6.55 5.80
C ASN A 82 -9.39 7.95 6.17
N GLU A 83 -10.09 8.59 7.10
CA GLU A 83 -9.76 9.89 7.69
C GLU A 83 -9.53 9.80 9.20
N ASP A 84 -9.64 8.61 9.79
CA ASP A 84 -9.42 8.38 11.21
C ASP A 84 -7.94 8.03 11.50
N GLU A 85 -7.50 8.31 12.73
CA GLU A 85 -6.15 7.97 13.21
C GLU A 85 -6.09 6.50 13.61
N ILE A 86 -5.93 5.61 12.62
CA ILE A 86 -5.92 4.15 12.80
C ILE A 86 -4.50 3.59 12.94
N VAL A 87 -4.42 2.40 13.53
CA VAL A 87 -3.20 1.59 13.67
C VAL A 87 -3.44 0.16 13.19
N SER A 88 -2.39 -0.66 13.15
CA SER A 88 -2.45 -2.01 12.60
C SER A 88 -3.50 -2.94 13.23
N SER A 89 -3.88 -2.73 14.50
CA SER A 89 -4.93 -3.52 15.14
C SER A 89 -6.33 -3.20 14.62
N ASP A 90 -6.56 -1.99 14.12
CA ASP A 90 -7.88 -1.54 13.66
C ASP A 90 -8.25 -2.15 12.31
N ILE A 91 -7.24 -2.56 11.53
CA ILE A 91 -7.45 -3.13 10.19
C ILE A 91 -7.58 -4.66 10.18
N VAL A 92 -7.48 -5.33 11.34
CA VAL A 92 -7.62 -6.78 11.43
C VAL A 92 -9.03 -7.20 11.00
N GLY A 93 -9.10 -8.09 10.01
CA GLY A 93 -10.37 -8.53 9.41
C GLY A 93 -10.91 -7.60 8.32
N MET A 94 -10.19 -6.57 7.95
CA MET A 94 -10.57 -5.65 6.88
C MET A 94 -10.67 -6.36 5.52
N ARG A 95 -11.67 -5.98 4.71
CA ARG A 95 -11.95 -6.58 3.41
C ARG A 95 -11.46 -5.80 2.21
N TYR A 96 -11.06 -4.54 2.37
CA TYR A 96 -10.46 -3.79 1.29
C TYR A 96 -9.12 -4.41 0.89
N GLY A 97 -8.82 -4.46 -0.40
CA GLY A 97 -7.50 -4.84 -0.90
C GLY A 97 -6.44 -3.81 -0.51
N SER A 98 -6.85 -2.55 -0.41
CA SER A 98 -6.06 -1.43 0.08
C SER A 98 -6.99 -0.40 0.74
N LEU A 99 -6.60 0.12 1.90
CA LEU A 99 -7.28 1.21 2.60
C LEU A 99 -6.34 2.41 2.64
N PHE A 100 -6.64 3.44 1.84
CA PHE A 100 -5.86 4.67 1.80
C PHE A 100 -6.03 5.46 3.10
N ASP A 101 -4.92 5.91 3.66
CA ASP A 101 -4.88 6.71 4.90
C ASP A 101 -4.64 8.19 4.57
N ALA A 102 -5.71 8.97 4.53
CA ALA A 102 -5.65 10.39 4.20
C ALA A 102 -4.92 11.22 5.26
N THR A 103 -4.82 10.72 6.49
CA THR A 103 -4.12 11.43 7.58
C THR A 103 -2.61 11.47 7.34
N GLN A 104 -2.07 10.48 6.59
CA GLN A 104 -0.65 10.26 6.37
C GLN A 104 -0.14 10.80 5.02
N THR A 105 -0.97 11.48 4.24
CA THR A 105 -0.53 12.11 2.99
C THR A 105 0.40 13.28 3.27
N MET A 106 1.58 13.25 2.67
CA MET A 106 2.56 14.33 2.74
C MET A 106 2.95 14.80 1.33
N VAL A 107 3.19 16.09 1.20
CA VAL A 107 3.61 16.73 -0.06
C VAL A 107 4.73 17.71 0.25
N SER A 108 5.81 17.62 -0.51
CA SER A 108 6.95 18.54 -0.43
C SER A 108 7.27 19.07 -1.82
N HIS A 109 7.38 20.38 -1.97
CA HIS A 109 7.85 21.00 -3.20
C HIS A 109 9.38 20.83 -3.32
N ILE A 110 9.85 20.29 -4.45
CA ILE A 110 11.27 20.06 -4.70
C ILE A 110 11.87 21.20 -5.53
N ALA A 111 11.31 21.42 -6.72
CA ALA A 111 11.75 22.46 -7.66
C ALA A 111 10.70 22.62 -8.78
N ASP A 112 10.55 23.81 -9.32
CA ASP A 112 9.64 24.12 -10.44
C ASP A 112 8.26 23.46 -10.28
N ASP A 113 7.93 22.49 -11.14
CA ASP A 113 6.72 21.67 -11.14
C ASP A 113 6.93 20.25 -10.58
N LEU A 114 8.00 20.03 -9.81
CA LEU A 114 8.34 18.75 -9.19
C LEU A 114 7.98 18.72 -7.70
N TYR A 115 7.25 17.72 -7.32
CA TYR A 115 6.82 17.47 -5.94
C TYR A 115 7.16 16.05 -5.51
N GLU A 116 7.68 15.90 -4.29
CA GLU A 116 7.74 14.62 -3.60
C GLU A 116 6.41 14.40 -2.86
N VAL A 117 5.80 13.26 -3.10
CA VAL A 117 4.54 12.85 -2.50
C VAL A 117 4.76 11.56 -1.74
N GLN A 118 4.31 11.51 -0.50
CA GLN A 118 4.22 10.28 0.27
C GLN A 118 2.76 9.97 0.57
N VAL A 119 2.34 8.75 0.29
CA VAL A 119 1.01 8.23 0.64
C VAL A 119 1.13 6.91 1.37
N VAL A 120 0.17 6.63 2.23
CA VAL A 120 0.13 5.42 3.05
C VAL A 120 -1.17 4.68 2.79
N SER A 121 -1.07 3.36 2.69
CA SER A 121 -2.23 2.47 2.61
C SER A 121 -2.06 1.28 3.55
N TRP A 122 -3.16 0.80 4.10
CA TRP A 122 -3.26 -0.36 4.97
C TRP A 122 -3.82 -1.57 4.22
N TYR A 123 -3.42 -2.76 4.64
CA TYR A 123 -4.06 -4.01 4.21
C TYR A 123 -3.90 -5.09 5.29
N ASP A 124 -4.91 -5.93 5.44
CA ASP A 124 -4.81 -7.18 6.21
C ASP A 124 -4.18 -8.25 5.31
N ASN A 125 -3.09 -8.87 5.74
CA ASN A 125 -2.31 -9.80 4.92
C ASN A 125 -3.17 -10.95 4.37
N GLU A 126 -4.05 -11.50 5.20
CA GLU A 126 -4.86 -12.67 4.88
C GLU A 126 -6.24 -12.27 4.37
N ASN A 127 -6.95 -11.40 5.09
CA ASN A 127 -8.34 -11.11 4.80
C ASN A 127 -8.52 -10.20 3.58
N SER A 128 -7.64 -9.23 3.38
CA SER A 128 -7.63 -8.40 2.17
C SER A 128 -7.42 -9.25 0.92
N TYR A 129 -6.41 -10.15 0.93
CA TYR A 129 -6.14 -11.04 -0.20
C TYR A 129 -7.31 -12.00 -0.46
N THR A 130 -7.82 -12.67 0.59
CA THR A 130 -8.95 -13.60 0.47
C THR A 130 -10.18 -12.91 -0.08
N SER A 131 -10.48 -11.71 0.38
CA SER A 131 -11.62 -10.91 -0.11
C SER A 131 -11.46 -10.56 -1.59
N GLN A 132 -10.26 -10.17 -2.03
CA GLN A 132 -9.97 -9.90 -3.44
C GLN A 132 -10.08 -11.16 -4.30
N MET A 133 -9.62 -12.30 -3.80
CA MET A 133 -9.76 -13.59 -4.47
C MET A 133 -11.24 -13.94 -4.69
N VAL A 134 -12.09 -13.77 -3.67
CA VAL A 134 -13.54 -14.03 -3.79
C VAL A 134 -14.18 -13.09 -4.82
N ARG A 135 -13.84 -11.80 -4.80
CA ARG A 135 -14.34 -10.84 -5.82
C ARG A 135 -13.91 -11.23 -7.23
N THR A 136 -12.69 -11.70 -7.39
CA THR A 136 -12.17 -12.16 -8.68
C THR A 136 -12.90 -13.40 -9.17
N ILE A 137 -13.16 -14.38 -8.29
CA ILE A 137 -13.96 -15.58 -8.62
C ILE A 137 -15.37 -15.18 -9.05
N LYS A 138 -16.01 -14.29 -8.29
CA LYS A 138 -17.35 -13.75 -8.65
C LYS A 138 -17.31 -13.09 -10.02
N TYR A 139 -16.36 -12.21 -10.27
CA TYR A 139 -16.19 -11.54 -11.57
C TYR A 139 -16.09 -12.55 -12.73
N PHE A 140 -15.26 -13.58 -12.58
CA PHE A 140 -15.16 -14.62 -13.61
C PHE A 140 -16.45 -15.40 -13.82
N SER A 141 -17.24 -15.63 -12.77
CA SER A 141 -18.53 -16.31 -12.89
C SER A 141 -19.58 -15.48 -13.63
N GLU A 142 -19.41 -14.17 -13.70
CA GLU A 142 -20.29 -13.23 -14.38
C GLU A 142 -19.89 -13.00 -15.86
N LEU A 143 -18.71 -13.50 -16.28
CA LEU A 143 -18.22 -13.44 -17.68
C LEU A 143 -18.67 -14.65 -18.50
N ALA A 144 -19.18 -15.68 -17.88
CA ALA A 144 -19.67 -16.93 -18.54
C ALA A 144 -21.19 -16.82 -18.93
#